data_8fd85bc48996c301b3fe03f2fba9a82d
#
_entry.id   8fd85bc48996c301b3fe03f2fba9a82d
#
_cell.length_a   1.000
_cell.length_b   1.000
_cell.length_c   1.000
_cell.angle_alpha   90.00
_cell.angle_beta   90.00
_cell.angle_gamma   90.00
#
_symmetry.space_group_name_H-M   'P 1'
#
loop_
_entity.id
_entity.type
_entity.pdbx_description
1 polymer ?
#
loop_
_entity_poly.entity_id
_entity_poly.type
_entity_poly.pdbx_seq_one_letter_code
_entity_poly.pdbx_strand_id
1 'polypeptide(L)'
;CKMFEENGRAHFMTKRFDRDGNTKHHIQTWCGIQHYDYNNLYGYSYEQLFQTMRVLRLTYPEAEEMFRRMVFNVLATNYDDHTKNFSFRLKQNQKWELAPAYDVCYSYDPTNIWVRQHTLSINGKHKQITREDLMGIAKANNIKKGAAIIKAISKVVGNWETYAKSVAVEKRLAETIAKTHLKMH
;
A
#
# COMPACT_ATOMS: atom_id res chain seq x y z
N CYS A 1 -10.44 -7.88 7.22
CA CYS A 1 -11.66 -7.17 6.85
C CYS A 1 -12.76 -8.15 6.49
N LYS A 2 -14.02 -7.77 6.66
CA LYS A 2 -15.20 -8.56 6.28
C LYS A 2 -16.27 -7.61 5.74
N MET A 3 -17.11 -8.14 4.85
CA MET A 3 -18.39 -7.52 4.54
C MET A 3 -19.42 -8.04 5.54
N PHE A 4 -20.18 -7.16 6.13
CA PHE A 4 -21.33 -7.48 6.96
C PHE A 4 -22.59 -7.05 6.22
N GLU A 5 -23.48 -8.00 5.97
CA GLU A 5 -24.72 -7.73 5.21
C GLU A 5 -25.91 -7.78 6.16
N GLU A 6 -26.71 -6.74 6.14
CA GLU A 6 -27.93 -6.62 6.93
C GLU A 6 -29.00 -5.82 6.17
N ASN A 7 -30.21 -6.33 6.10
CA ASN A 7 -31.36 -5.65 5.49
C ASN A 7 -31.09 -5.11 4.06
N GLY A 8 -30.35 -5.89 3.23
CA GLY A 8 -30.00 -5.52 1.87
C GLY A 8 -28.92 -4.44 1.75
N ARG A 9 -28.23 -4.12 2.85
CA ARG A 9 -27.08 -3.22 2.88
C ARG A 9 -25.81 -3.99 3.20
N ALA A 10 -24.72 -3.60 2.55
CA ALA A 10 -23.39 -4.14 2.81
C ALA A 10 -22.56 -3.11 3.60
N HIS A 11 -21.96 -3.55 4.70
CA HIS A 11 -21.15 -2.72 5.58
C HIS A 11 -19.71 -3.24 5.61
N PHE A 12 -18.75 -2.35 5.45
CA PHE A 12 -17.35 -2.69 5.66
C PHE A 12 -17.05 -2.83 7.15
N MET A 13 -16.42 -3.94 7.51
CA MET A 13 -16.01 -4.22 8.88
C MET A 13 -14.54 -4.59 8.94
N THR A 14 -13.77 -3.96 9.82
CA THR A 14 -12.38 -4.28 10.07
C THR A 14 -12.08 -4.38 11.56
N LYS A 15 -11.22 -5.33 11.92
CA LYS A 15 -10.72 -5.42 13.30
C LYS A 15 -9.69 -4.31 13.54
N ARG A 16 -9.87 -3.53 14.59
CA ARG A 16 -8.89 -2.52 15.00
C ARG A 16 -7.57 -3.21 15.36
N PHE A 17 -6.47 -2.70 14.83
CA PHE A 17 -5.11 -3.19 15.12
C PHE A 17 -4.40 -2.38 16.21
N ASP A 18 -4.99 -1.25 16.62
CA ASP A 18 -4.52 -0.40 17.72
C ASP A 18 -5.05 -0.87 19.09
N ARG A 19 -5.76 -2.01 19.11
CA ARG A 19 -6.34 -2.61 20.31
C ARG A 19 -5.99 -4.10 20.38
N ASP A 20 -5.67 -4.53 21.60
CA ASP A 20 -5.55 -5.95 21.96
C ASP A 20 -6.26 -6.16 23.29
N GLY A 21 -7.53 -6.58 23.22
CA GLY A 21 -8.44 -6.50 24.36
C GLY A 21 -8.57 -5.07 24.89
N ASN A 22 -8.25 -4.85 26.15
CA ASN A 22 -8.27 -3.52 26.78
C ASN A 22 -6.96 -2.73 26.58
N THR A 23 -5.93 -3.36 26.05
CA THR A 23 -4.66 -2.70 25.78
C THR A 23 -4.77 -1.80 24.56
N LYS A 24 -4.35 -0.55 24.71
CA LYS A 24 -4.29 0.44 23.62
C LYS A 24 -2.84 0.58 23.17
N HIS A 25 -2.59 0.38 21.88
CA HIS A 25 -1.28 0.63 21.28
C HIS A 25 -1.23 2.04 20.70
N HIS A 26 -0.09 2.70 20.85
CA HIS A 26 0.15 3.97 20.17
C HIS A 26 0.38 3.72 18.69
N ILE A 27 -0.39 4.40 17.84
CA ILE A 27 -0.25 4.37 16.39
C ILE A 27 0.08 5.77 15.91
N GLN A 28 1.06 5.88 15.04
CA GLN A 28 1.39 7.14 14.40
C GLN A 28 1.62 6.93 12.91
N THR A 29 1.03 7.80 12.09
CA THR A 29 1.26 7.78 10.64
C THR A 29 2.67 8.23 10.31
N TRP A 30 3.20 7.78 9.18
CA TRP A 30 4.48 8.27 8.67
C TRP A 30 4.47 9.79 8.50
N CYS A 31 3.37 10.33 7.99
CA CYS A 31 3.12 11.78 7.92
C CYS A 31 3.33 12.46 9.29
N GLY A 32 2.75 11.90 10.36
CA GLY A 32 2.86 12.44 11.72
C GLY A 32 4.27 12.32 12.31
N ILE A 33 4.96 11.17 12.10
CA ILE A 33 6.33 10.97 12.60
C ILE A 33 7.31 11.96 11.98
N GLN A 34 7.16 12.24 10.68
CA GLN A 34 8.06 13.11 9.93
C GLN A 34 7.62 14.57 9.89
N HIS A 35 6.46 14.91 10.47
CA HIS A 35 5.86 16.23 10.40
C HIS A 35 5.68 16.74 8.95
N TYR A 36 5.31 15.82 8.04
CA TYR A 36 5.13 16.15 6.64
C TYR A 36 3.87 16.97 6.40
N ASP A 37 3.95 17.93 5.48
CA ASP A 37 2.76 18.55 4.91
C ASP A 37 2.13 17.59 3.90
N TYR A 38 1.04 16.99 4.29
CA TYR A 38 0.32 16.03 3.44
C TYR A 38 -0.29 16.67 2.17
N ASN A 39 -0.49 18.01 2.16
CA ASN A 39 -0.96 18.74 0.98
C ASN A 39 0.17 18.99 -0.04
N ASN A 40 1.42 18.71 0.31
CA ASN A 40 2.55 18.75 -0.61
C ASN A 40 2.50 17.50 -1.51
N LEU A 41 1.64 17.58 -2.54
CA LEU A 41 1.51 16.50 -3.53
C LEU A 41 2.83 16.25 -4.21
N TYR A 42 3.17 14.97 -4.34
CA TYR A 42 4.37 14.51 -5.03
C TYR A 42 5.70 14.92 -4.38
N GLY A 43 5.68 15.43 -3.14
CA GLY A 43 6.88 15.84 -2.41
C GLY A 43 7.63 14.69 -1.72
N TYR A 44 7.09 13.47 -1.73
CA TYR A 44 7.61 12.35 -0.95
C TYR A 44 7.79 11.08 -1.78
N SER A 45 8.60 10.14 -1.25
CA SER A 45 8.95 8.93 -1.98
C SER A 45 8.95 7.68 -1.09
N TYR A 46 8.85 6.50 -1.70
CA TYR A 46 9.02 5.23 -1.00
C TYR A 46 10.43 5.06 -0.43
N GLU A 47 11.45 5.64 -1.06
CA GLU A 47 12.83 5.66 -0.54
C GLU A 47 12.90 6.34 0.82
N GLN A 48 12.21 7.47 1.00
CA GLN A 48 12.12 8.17 2.29
C GLN A 48 11.36 7.35 3.34
N LEU A 49 10.29 6.65 2.92
CA LEU A 49 9.57 5.73 3.81
C LEU A 49 10.49 4.61 4.32
N PHE A 50 11.26 3.97 3.44
CA PHE A 50 12.24 2.97 3.84
C PHE A 50 13.36 3.55 4.72
N GLN A 51 13.77 4.80 4.52
CA GLN A 51 14.71 5.49 5.41
C GLN A 51 14.13 5.63 6.82
N THR A 52 12.87 6.08 6.93
CA THR A 52 12.16 6.17 8.22
C THR A 52 12.09 4.81 8.91
N MET A 53 11.78 3.75 8.18
CA MET A 53 11.76 2.39 8.74
C MET A 53 13.11 1.98 9.32
N ARG A 54 14.23 2.34 8.68
CA ARG A 54 15.58 2.09 9.21
C ARG A 54 15.86 2.88 10.48
N VAL A 55 15.47 4.18 10.52
CA VAL A 55 15.60 5.02 11.72
C VAL A 55 14.80 4.44 12.89
N LEU A 56 13.60 3.95 12.63
CA LEU A 56 12.74 3.27 13.62
C LEU A 56 13.22 1.85 13.96
N ARG A 57 14.30 1.36 13.33
CA ARG A 57 14.88 0.02 13.52
C ARG A 57 13.91 -1.13 13.27
N LEU A 58 13.06 -0.97 12.24
CA LEU A 58 12.18 -2.05 11.81
C LEU A 58 12.97 -3.23 11.25
N THR A 59 12.40 -4.41 11.37
CA THR A 59 13.04 -5.67 10.99
C THR A 59 13.05 -5.89 9.49
N TYR A 60 13.90 -6.80 9.02
CA TYR A 60 13.94 -7.21 7.62
C TYR A 60 12.58 -7.76 7.09
N PRO A 61 11.84 -8.61 7.82
CA PRO A 61 10.50 -9.03 7.40
C PRO A 61 9.53 -7.85 7.19
N GLU A 62 9.63 -6.80 8.00
CA GLU A 62 8.79 -5.60 7.84
C GLU A 62 9.19 -4.79 6.60
N ALA A 63 10.48 -4.75 6.28
CA ALA A 63 10.95 -4.15 5.02
C ALA A 63 10.47 -4.96 3.80
N GLU A 64 10.51 -6.30 3.83
CA GLU A 64 9.92 -7.14 2.78
C GLU A 64 8.41 -6.90 2.65
N GLU A 65 7.70 -6.74 3.77
CA GLU A 65 6.26 -6.47 3.77
C GLU A 65 5.96 -5.08 3.17
N MET A 66 6.72 -4.05 3.53
CA MET A 66 6.55 -2.73 2.93
C MET A 66 6.83 -2.76 1.42
N PHE A 67 7.86 -3.49 0.98
CA PHE A 67 8.13 -3.68 -0.43
C PHE A 67 6.96 -4.36 -1.15
N ARG A 68 6.35 -5.37 -0.52
CA ARG A 68 5.15 -6.05 -1.02
C ARG A 68 3.98 -5.09 -1.20
N ARG A 69 3.73 -4.22 -0.23
CA ARG A 69 2.68 -3.18 -0.29
C ARG A 69 2.93 -2.18 -1.41
N MET A 70 4.16 -1.69 -1.54
CA MET A 70 4.57 -0.82 -2.64
C MET A 70 4.30 -1.46 -4.00
N VAL A 71 4.75 -2.70 -4.20
CA VAL A 71 4.51 -3.45 -5.45
C VAL A 71 3.02 -3.62 -5.70
N PHE A 72 2.22 -3.92 -4.66
CA PHE A 72 0.77 -4.03 -4.80
C PHE A 72 0.14 -2.71 -5.22
N ASN A 73 0.47 -1.59 -4.57
CA ASN A 73 -0.05 -0.27 -4.91
C ASN A 73 0.23 0.07 -6.38
N VAL A 74 1.45 -0.22 -6.85
CA VAL A 74 1.85 0.01 -8.25
C VAL A 74 1.07 -0.86 -9.22
N LEU A 75 0.98 -2.16 -8.98
CA LEU A 75 0.35 -3.10 -9.92
C LEU A 75 -1.17 -3.03 -9.92
N ALA A 76 -1.78 -2.80 -8.76
CA ALA A 76 -3.23 -2.72 -8.57
C ALA A 76 -3.79 -1.30 -8.76
N THR A 77 -2.96 -0.34 -9.14
CA THR A 77 -3.38 1.06 -9.40
C THR A 77 -4.01 1.72 -8.18
N ASN A 78 -3.40 1.53 -7.02
CA ASN A 78 -3.71 2.30 -5.82
C ASN A 78 -2.82 3.56 -5.79
N TYR A 79 -3.28 4.63 -6.43
CA TYR A 79 -2.51 5.88 -6.56
C TYR A 79 -2.69 6.83 -5.36
N ASP A 80 -3.59 6.50 -4.43
CA ASP A 80 -3.77 7.24 -3.18
C ASP A 80 -2.80 6.76 -2.08
N ASP A 81 -1.58 6.43 -2.49
CA ASP A 81 -0.51 5.93 -1.63
C ASP A 81 0.24 7.05 -0.90
N HIS A 82 -0.50 7.95 -0.26
CA HIS A 82 0.06 9.12 0.42
C HIS A 82 0.60 8.82 1.83
N THR A 83 1.32 9.78 2.41
CA THR A 83 2.06 9.62 3.67
C THR A 83 1.21 9.25 4.90
N LYS A 84 -0.10 9.48 4.89
CA LYS A 84 -1.01 9.08 5.98
C LYS A 84 -1.44 7.61 5.89
N ASN A 85 -1.28 6.94 4.72
CA ASN A 85 -1.68 5.55 4.51
C ASN A 85 -0.61 4.54 4.96
N PHE A 86 0.46 5.03 5.55
CA PHE A 86 1.49 4.22 6.19
C PHE A 86 1.61 4.60 7.65
N SER A 87 1.54 3.61 8.53
CA SER A 87 1.60 3.83 9.98
C SER A 87 2.53 2.85 10.66
N PHE A 88 2.98 3.27 11.83
CA PHE A 88 3.80 2.46 12.72
C PHE A 88 3.10 2.35 14.07
N ARG A 89 3.28 1.22 14.72
CA ARG A 89 2.73 0.91 16.03
C ARG A 89 3.85 0.82 17.04
N LEU A 90 3.73 1.57 18.14
CA LEU A 90 4.66 1.47 19.26
C LEU A 90 4.12 0.49 20.28
N LYS A 91 4.86 -0.58 20.52
CA LYS A 91 4.53 -1.59 21.53
C LYS A 91 4.98 -1.15 22.95
N GLN A 92 4.42 -1.79 23.96
CA GLN A 92 4.76 -1.53 25.36
C GLN A 92 6.26 -1.68 25.67
N ASN A 93 6.99 -2.51 24.91
CA ASN A 93 8.44 -2.65 25.01
C ASN A 93 9.23 -1.53 24.30
N GLN A 94 8.56 -0.44 23.94
CA GLN A 94 9.13 0.71 23.23
C GLN A 94 9.74 0.39 21.86
N LYS A 95 9.35 -0.72 21.24
CA LYS A 95 9.75 -1.05 19.86
C LYS A 95 8.66 -0.63 18.86
N TRP A 96 9.09 0.05 17.83
CA TRP A 96 8.26 0.33 16.68
C TRP A 96 8.13 -0.92 15.81
N GLU A 97 6.95 -1.10 15.26
CA GLU A 97 6.68 -2.11 14.24
C GLU A 97 5.80 -1.51 13.14
N LEU A 98 5.84 -2.11 11.96
CA LEU A 98 4.97 -1.73 10.86
C LEU A 98 3.51 -2.07 11.22
N ALA A 99 2.62 -1.09 11.18
CA ALA A 99 1.18 -1.34 11.37
C ALA A 99 0.64 -2.20 10.22
N PRO A 100 -0.42 -3.00 10.44
CA PRO A 100 -1.14 -3.64 9.36
C PRO A 100 -1.53 -2.66 8.26
N ALA A 101 -1.62 -3.14 7.02
CA ALA A 101 -2.07 -2.32 5.89
C ALA A 101 -3.54 -1.90 6.09
N TYR A 102 -3.84 -0.68 5.71
CA TYR A 102 -5.18 -0.11 5.69
C TYR A 102 -5.30 0.84 4.50
N ASP A 103 -6.51 1.20 4.15
CA ASP A 103 -6.80 2.09 3.02
C ASP A 103 -6.15 1.63 1.72
N VAL A 104 -6.20 0.30 1.49
CA VAL A 104 -5.65 -0.34 0.30
C VAL A 104 -6.80 -0.65 -0.64
N CYS A 105 -7.01 0.23 -1.62
CA CYS A 105 -8.10 0.15 -2.57
C CYS A 105 -7.65 0.53 -3.98
N TYR A 106 -8.46 0.22 -4.97
CA TYR A 106 -8.30 0.81 -6.29
C TYR A 106 -8.59 2.31 -6.20
N SER A 107 -7.64 3.12 -6.64
CA SER A 107 -7.74 4.58 -6.53
C SER A 107 -7.08 5.24 -7.74
N TYR A 108 -7.87 5.44 -8.81
CA TYR A 108 -7.43 6.07 -10.05
C TYR A 108 -8.54 6.84 -10.72
N ASP A 109 -8.29 8.12 -10.95
CA ASP A 109 -9.08 9.00 -11.80
C ASP A 109 -8.12 9.96 -12.53
N PRO A 110 -8.02 9.88 -13.87
CA PRO A 110 -7.10 10.72 -14.64
C PRO A 110 -7.42 12.22 -14.55
N THR A 111 -8.64 12.59 -14.15
CA THR A 111 -9.09 13.99 -14.00
C THR A 111 -8.86 14.54 -12.61
N ASN A 112 -8.67 13.67 -11.62
CA ASN A 112 -8.49 14.04 -10.22
C ASN A 112 -7.00 14.19 -9.87
N ILE A 113 -6.59 15.39 -9.48
CA ILE A 113 -5.20 15.72 -9.14
C ILE A 113 -4.61 14.80 -8.05
N TRP A 114 -5.43 14.28 -7.13
CA TRP A 114 -4.99 13.46 -6.01
C TRP A 114 -4.66 12.01 -6.41
N VAL A 115 -5.33 11.48 -7.42
CA VAL A 115 -5.24 10.05 -7.78
C VAL A 115 -5.01 9.80 -9.28
N ARG A 116 -4.54 10.80 -10.03
CA ARG A 116 -4.18 10.63 -11.45
C ARG A 116 -2.83 9.94 -11.67
N GLN A 117 -2.03 9.85 -10.63
CA GLN A 117 -0.74 9.17 -10.57
C GLN A 117 -0.39 8.88 -9.11
N HIS A 118 0.61 8.03 -8.85
CA HIS A 118 1.07 7.75 -7.48
C HIS A 118 1.42 9.03 -6.71
N THR A 119 0.98 9.12 -5.46
CA THR A 119 1.35 10.23 -4.58
C THR A 119 2.81 10.12 -4.16
N LEU A 120 3.30 8.91 -3.86
CA LEU A 120 4.72 8.68 -3.59
C LEU A 120 5.47 8.32 -4.87
N SER A 121 6.65 8.92 -5.03
CA SER A 121 7.54 8.54 -6.13
C SER A 121 8.30 7.24 -5.83
N ILE A 122 8.67 6.55 -6.89
CA ILE A 122 9.60 5.42 -6.91
C ILE A 122 10.68 5.74 -7.94
N ASN A 123 11.92 5.81 -7.50
CA ASN A 123 13.03 6.20 -8.37
C ASN A 123 12.77 7.55 -9.09
N GLY A 124 12.16 8.49 -8.36
CA GLY A 124 11.76 9.81 -8.85
C GLY A 124 10.55 9.85 -9.78
N LYS A 125 9.87 8.71 -10.01
CA LYS A 125 8.71 8.59 -10.91
C LYS A 125 7.42 8.43 -10.13
N HIS A 126 6.37 9.10 -10.56
CA HIS A 126 5.00 8.95 -10.03
C HIS A 126 4.07 8.14 -10.97
N LYS A 127 4.54 7.83 -12.17
CA LYS A 127 3.84 7.04 -13.20
C LYS A 127 4.86 6.35 -14.10
N GLN A 128 4.39 5.41 -14.94
CA GLN A 128 5.26 4.61 -15.83
C GLN A 128 6.39 3.92 -15.05
N ILE A 129 6.06 3.45 -13.85
CA ILE A 129 6.99 2.71 -12.99
C ILE A 129 7.26 1.36 -13.64
N THR A 130 8.54 1.03 -13.80
CA THR A 130 8.98 -0.21 -14.43
C THR A 130 9.39 -1.26 -13.40
N ARG A 131 9.60 -2.48 -13.87
CA ARG A 131 10.15 -3.55 -13.03
C ARG A 131 11.54 -3.19 -12.48
N GLU A 132 12.35 -2.51 -13.30
CA GLU A 132 13.69 -2.04 -12.92
C GLU A 132 13.62 -1.01 -11.79
N ASP A 133 12.64 -0.11 -11.81
CA ASP A 133 12.43 0.86 -10.73
C ASP A 133 12.14 0.14 -9.40
N LEU A 134 11.23 -0.84 -9.42
CA LEU A 134 10.92 -1.65 -8.24
C LEU A 134 12.15 -2.45 -7.76
N MET A 135 12.90 -3.05 -8.68
CA MET A 135 14.12 -3.79 -8.34
C MET A 135 15.21 -2.86 -7.79
N GLY A 136 15.26 -1.60 -8.23
CA GLY A 136 16.12 -0.57 -7.65
C GLY A 136 15.86 -0.37 -6.16
N ILE A 137 14.58 -0.22 -5.78
CA ILE A 137 14.17 -0.14 -4.37
C ILE A 137 14.53 -1.41 -3.60
N ALA A 138 14.28 -2.58 -4.19
CA ALA A 138 14.63 -3.86 -3.58
C ALA A 138 16.13 -3.94 -3.27
N LYS A 139 16.98 -3.58 -4.23
CA LYS A 139 18.45 -3.56 -4.10
C LYS A 139 18.91 -2.58 -3.02
N ALA A 140 18.40 -1.34 -3.04
CA ALA A 140 18.76 -0.30 -2.07
C ALA A 140 18.39 -0.65 -0.62
N ASN A 141 17.41 -1.54 -0.43
CA ASN A 141 16.93 -1.99 0.88
C ASN A 141 17.27 -3.46 1.20
N ASN A 142 18.18 -4.08 0.45
CA ASN A 142 18.58 -5.48 0.62
C ASN A 142 17.43 -6.49 0.59
N ILE A 143 16.33 -6.21 -0.14
CA ILE A 143 15.20 -7.11 -0.28
C ILE A 143 15.57 -8.26 -1.22
N LYS A 144 16.09 -9.34 -0.67
CA LYS A 144 16.61 -10.48 -1.45
C LYS A 144 15.56 -11.15 -2.33
N LYS A 145 14.30 -11.15 -1.89
CA LYS A 145 13.17 -11.78 -2.60
C LYS A 145 12.42 -10.83 -3.52
N GLY A 146 12.99 -9.66 -3.88
CA GLY A 146 12.28 -8.62 -4.64
C GLY A 146 11.62 -9.16 -5.92
N ALA A 147 12.35 -9.88 -6.75
CA ALA A 147 11.81 -10.47 -7.99
C ALA A 147 10.68 -11.48 -7.72
N ALA A 148 10.81 -12.30 -6.68
CA ALA A 148 9.79 -13.28 -6.29
C ALA A 148 8.51 -12.58 -5.77
N ILE A 149 8.67 -11.49 -5.02
CA ILE A 149 7.56 -10.67 -4.53
C ILE A 149 6.81 -10.03 -5.70
N ILE A 150 7.53 -9.40 -6.64
CA ILE A 150 6.91 -8.82 -7.84
C ILE A 150 6.12 -9.87 -8.61
N LYS A 151 6.72 -11.05 -8.86
CA LYS A 151 6.04 -12.16 -9.55
C LYS A 151 4.78 -12.63 -8.80
N ALA A 152 4.85 -12.76 -7.47
CA ALA A 152 3.71 -13.20 -6.66
C ALA A 152 2.57 -12.18 -6.71
N ILE A 153 2.86 -10.89 -6.57
CA ILE A 153 1.85 -9.83 -6.63
C ILE A 153 1.27 -9.71 -8.05
N SER A 154 2.10 -9.80 -9.11
CA SER A 154 1.63 -9.82 -10.49
C SER A 154 0.62 -10.94 -10.73
N LYS A 155 0.87 -12.13 -10.17
CA LYS A 155 -0.07 -13.26 -10.26
C LYS A 155 -1.39 -12.96 -9.55
N VAL A 156 -1.34 -12.36 -8.36
CA VAL A 156 -2.55 -12.00 -7.59
C VAL A 156 -3.36 -10.94 -8.32
N VAL A 157 -2.72 -9.85 -8.75
CA VAL A 157 -3.41 -8.77 -9.48
C VAL A 157 -3.94 -9.27 -10.83
N GLY A 158 -3.20 -10.16 -11.50
CA GLY A 158 -3.65 -10.81 -12.74
C GLY A 158 -4.91 -11.67 -12.60
N ASN A 159 -5.24 -12.11 -11.39
CA ASN A 159 -6.46 -12.85 -11.07
C ASN A 159 -7.66 -11.93 -10.72
N TRP A 160 -7.56 -10.63 -10.96
CA TRP A 160 -8.57 -9.64 -10.61
C TRP A 160 -9.99 -10.04 -11.00
N GLU A 161 -10.18 -10.55 -12.20
CA GLU A 161 -11.50 -10.95 -12.70
C GLU A 161 -12.17 -12.00 -11.79
N THR A 162 -11.40 -12.96 -11.30
CA THR A 162 -11.88 -14.00 -10.36
C THR A 162 -12.33 -13.37 -9.05
N TYR A 163 -11.53 -12.45 -8.50
CA TYR A 163 -11.87 -11.76 -7.27
C TYR A 163 -13.09 -10.85 -7.44
N ALA A 164 -13.15 -10.09 -8.52
CA ALA A 164 -14.27 -9.22 -8.82
C ALA A 164 -15.60 -10.00 -8.93
N LYS A 165 -15.57 -11.15 -9.60
CA LYS A 165 -16.74 -12.05 -9.69
C LYS A 165 -17.16 -12.60 -8.33
N SER A 166 -16.21 -12.97 -7.48
CA SER A 166 -16.51 -13.58 -6.17
C SER A 166 -17.25 -12.65 -5.20
N VAL A 167 -17.16 -11.34 -5.43
CA VAL A 167 -17.84 -10.31 -4.62
C VAL A 167 -18.84 -9.49 -5.45
N ALA A 168 -19.28 -10.03 -6.60
CA ALA A 168 -20.30 -9.46 -7.47
C ALA A 168 -20.02 -8.00 -7.90
N VAL A 169 -18.75 -7.63 -8.15
CA VAL A 169 -18.44 -6.33 -8.77
C VAL A 169 -19.11 -6.26 -10.14
N GLU A 170 -19.74 -5.12 -10.42
CA GLU A 170 -20.40 -4.87 -11.69
C GLU A 170 -19.38 -5.07 -12.85
N LYS A 171 -19.79 -5.83 -13.90
CA LYS A 171 -18.90 -6.29 -14.96
C LYS A 171 -18.14 -5.14 -15.64
N ARG A 172 -18.86 -4.06 -16.01
CA ARG A 172 -18.26 -2.90 -16.68
C ARG A 172 -17.21 -2.21 -15.81
N LEU A 173 -17.47 -2.12 -14.50
CA LEU A 173 -16.51 -1.57 -13.53
C LEU A 173 -15.29 -2.49 -13.39
N ALA A 174 -15.50 -3.80 -13.28
CA ALA A 174 -14.41 -4.78 -13.20
C ALA A 174 -13.49 -4.72 -14.45
N GLU A 175 -14.06 -4.63 -15.65
CA GLU A 175 -13.31 -4.49 -16.90
C GLU A 175 -12.55 -3.15 -16.97
N THR A 176 -13.15 -2.06 -16.48
CA THR A 176 -12.50 -0.75 -16.41
C THR A 176 -11.28 -0.78 -15.50
N ILE A 177 -11.41 -1.35 -14.31
CA ILE A 177 -10.31 -1.52 -13.35
C ILE A 177 -9.22 -2.41 -13.96
N ALA A 178 -9.57 -3.56 -14.55
CA ALA A 178 -8.61 -4.48 -15.16
C ALA A 178 -7.69 -3.82 -16.20
N LYS A 179 -8.21 -2.85 -16.96
CA LYS A 179 -7.46 -2.13 -18.01
C LYS A 179 -6.37 -1.20 -17.43
N THR A 180 -6.51 -0.79 -16.18
CA THR A 180 -5.56 0.11 -15.51
C THR A 180 -4.46 -0.64 -14.77
N HIS A 181 -4.66 -1.93 -14.46
CA HIS A 181 -3.66 -2.73 -13.76
C HIS A 181 -2.36 -2.81 -14.56
N LEU A 182 -1.25 -2.54 -13.90
CA LEU A 182 0.05 -2.59 -14.51
C LEU A 182 0.54 -4.04 -14.64
N LYS A 183 0.90 -4.44 -15.87
CA LYS A 183 1.45 -5.77 -16.13
C LYS A 183 2.98 -5.68 -16.16
N MET A 184 3.63 -6.47 -15.31
CA MET A 184 5.09 -6.60 -15.29
C MET A 184 5.47 -8.04 -15.65
N HIS A 185 6.06 -8.18 -16.80
CA HIS A 185 6.56 -9.47 -17.32
C HIS A 185 7.96 -9.79 -16.77
#